data_3292dff8f835109d8075f09a33ec1d72
#
_entry.id   3292dff8f835109d8075f09a33ec1d72
#
_cell.length_a   1.000
_cell.length_b   1.000
_cell.length_c   1.000
_cell.angle_alpha   90.00
_cell.angle_beta   90.00
_cell.angle_gamma   90.00
#
_symmetry.space_group_name_H-M   'P 1'
#
loop_
_entity.id
_entity.type
_entity.pdbx_description
1 polymer ?
#
loop_
_entity_poly.entity_id
_entity_poly.type
_entity_poly.pdbx_seq_one_letter_code
_entity_poly.pdbx_strand_id
1 'polypeptide(L)'
;MTLLFQPSPPGHVPADRMVDFDMFHIPEGVSDPAEIWHDLVRRGVPNIFYTPHNGGHWVFLGYEEIVEAYRDHAIFSTYQTPVPPIEPFPVVQPQGVDPPAHNVFRRLLAPMFTPTAVRGMIGELERRAAVLIDGFATRGECDFITEFAERYPTATFLYLFGLPEARLDEFLSLANVFFRSTDPAARAQNITEIYAELDTLFREKERNPGNDIATQIVAARDESGKQHSWEDILNCGFLLFVAGLDTVTNTMAYVWRYLATTPAAQKHFRDRLDDPDAFLRAIEELMRINAVSNLFRRVTHDCEYKGLQLRRNDRVVLPNTVANRDPRVFKDPQMIDLNREVNVHLTFGVGPHRCIGSVLAKREIMVSLQQWLRRIPAFTLADDQPAGSVFGGSVMGFTALRLQWNVAAKRAVA
;
A
#
# COMPACT_ATOMS: atom_id res chain seq x y z
N MET A 1 18.97 -4.40 10.29
CA MET A 1 19.35 -3.35 9.32
C MET A 1 20.20 -2.33 10.06
N THR A 2 21.47 -2.15 9.67
CA THR A 2 22.30 -1.11 10.29
C THR A 2 21.70 0.22 9.88
N LEU A 3 21.14 0.95 10.84
CA LEU A 3 20.57 2.27 10.59
C LEU A 3 21.67 3.19 10.08
N LEU A 4 21.56 3.67 8.84
CA LEU A 4 22.49 4.63 8.25
C LEU A 4 22.19 6.00 8.88
N PHE A 5 22.87 6.29 9.97
CA PHE A 5 22.82 7.62 10.59
C PHE A 5 23.92 8.51 9.99
N GLN A 6 23.53 9.70 9.50
CA GLN A 6 24.49 10.73 9.06
C GLN A 6 24.74 11.68 10.22
N PRO A 7 25.88 11.60 10.91
CA PRO A 7 26.15 12.40 12.11
C PRO A 7 26.28 13.91 11.83
N SER A 8 26.50 14.29 10.59
CA SER A 8 26.59 15.69 10.16
C SER A 8 25.63 15.93 9.01
N PRO A 9 24.71 16.92 9.14
CA PRO A 9 23.80 17.26 8.04
C PRO A 9 24.60 17.79 6.84
N PRO A 10 24.08 17.59 5.61
CA PRO A 10 24.64 18.25 4.43
C PRO A 10 24.62 19.78 4.63
N GLY A 11 25.69 20.47 4.17
CA GLY A 11 25.85 21.90 4.39
C GLY A 11 24.76 22.81 3.81
N HIS A 12 23.87 22.28 2.97
CA HIS A 12 22.71 22.99 2.40
C HIS A 12 21.46 22.89 3.27
N VAL A 13 21.48 22.07 4.33
CA VAL A 13 20.32 21.88 5.21
C VAL A 13 20.41 22.87 6.38
N PRO A 14 19.44 23.80 6.56
CA PRO A 14 19.42 24.72 7.69
C PRO A 14 19.26 23.97 9.00
N ALA A 15 19.90 24.46 10.08
CA ALA A 15 19.88 23.83 11.39
C ALA A 15 18.46 23.77 12.00
N ASP A 16 17.61 24.75 11.71
CA ASP A 16 16.21 24.82 12.17
C ASP A 16 15.29 23.84 11.40
N ARG A 17 15.81 23.18 10.39
CA ARG A 17 15.12 22.12 9.61
C ARG A 17 15.55 20.72 9.98
N MET A 18 16.50 20.58 10.90
CA MET A 18 16.95 19.26 11.36
C MET A 18 15.99 18.71 12.41
N VAL A 19 15.47 17.50 12.17
CA VAL A 19 14.61 16.77 13.11
C VAL A 19 15.14 15.35 13.27
N ASP A 20 15.36 14.95 14.51
CA ASP A 20 15.69 13.58 14.86
C ASP A 20 14.43 12.71 14.75
N PHE A 21 14.30 11.99 13.61
CA PHE A 21 13.15 11.18 13.30
C PHE A 21 13.52 9.98 12.42
N ASP A 22 13.20 8.79 12.87
CA ASP A 22 13.37 7.55 12.09
C ASP A 22 12.01 6.91 11.81
N MET A 23 11.59 6.90 10.56
CA MET A 23 10.28 6.35 10.16
C MET A 23 10.20 4.82 10.26
N PHE A 24 11.33 4.13 10.44
CA PHE A 24 11.37 2.68 10.65
C PHE A 24 11.38 2.29 12.13
N HIS A 25 11.69 3.23 13.02
CA HIS A 25 11.71 3.00 14.45
C HIS A 25 10.34 3.28 15.06
N ILE A 26 9.65 2.22 15.49
CA ILE A 26 8.42 2.35 16.28
C ILE A 26 8.79 2.19 17.76
N PRO A 27 8.55 3.20 18.60
CA PRO A 27 8.83 3.12 20.03
C PRO A 27 8.05 1.99 20.70
N GLU A 28 8.64 1.42 21.75
CA GLU A 28 7.98 0.38 22.55
C GLU A 28 6.65 0.91 23.14
N GLY A 29 5.61 0.08 23.12
CA GLY A 29 4.28 0.43 23.61
C GLY A 29 3.39 1.18 22.60
N VAL A 30 3.92 1.59 21.45
CA VAL A 30 3.11 2.16 20.37
C VAL A 30 2.34 1.02 19.68
N SER A 31 1.01 1.13 19.65
CA SER A 31 0.11 0.14 19.06
C SER A 31 -0.44 0.55 17.68
N ASP A 32 -0.17 1.78 17.24
CA ASP A 32 -0.52 2.29 15.91
C ASP A 32 0.72 2.94 15.29
N PRO A 33 1.30 2.34 14.24
CA PRO A 33 2.54 2.87 13.65
C PRO A 33 2.39 4.26 13.02
N ALA A 34 1.17 4.73 12.74
CA ALA A 34 0.94 6.09 12.25
C ALA A 34 1.17 7.17 13.33
N GLU A 35 1.16 6.79 14.62
CA GLU A 35 1.36 7.73 15.73
C GLU A 35 2.72 8.45 15.71
N ILE A 36 3.77 7.81 15.19
CA ILE A 36 5.08 8.46 15.05
C ILE A 36 5.01 9.69 14.14
N TRP A 37 4.19 9.66 13.11
CA TRP A 37 3.96 10.77 12.19
C TRP A 37 3.07 11.85 12.79
N HIS A 38 2.02 11.45 13.51
CA HIS A 38 1.11 12.38 14.17
C HIS A 38 1.80 13.12 15.33
N ASP A 39 2.77 12.45 15.97
CA ASP A 39 3.59 13.08 17.02
C ASP A 39 4.41 14.25 16.47
N LEU A 40 5.00 14.13 15.28
CA LEU A 40 5.70 15.24 14.63
C LEU A 40 4.80 16.46 14.47
N VAL A 41 3.56 16.27 14.04
CA VAL A 41 2.58 17.35 13.88
C VAL A 41 2.23 17.97 15.24
N ARG A 42 2.00 17.14 16.28
CA ARG A 42 1.71 17.63 17.65
C ARG A 42 2.88 18.42 18.24
N ARG A 43 4.11 18.03 17.93
CA ARG A 43 5.34 18.73 18.35
C ARG A 43 5.57 20.04 17.59
N GLY A 44 4.79 20.31 16.53
CA GLY A 44 4.92 21.55 15.74
C GLY A 44 6.21 21.60 14.92
N VAL A 45 6.73 20.47 14.46
CA VAL A 45 7.90 20.47 13.57
C VAL A 45 7.58 21.18 12.25
N PRO A 46 8.56 21.76 11.54
CA PRO A 46 8.33 22.40 10.25
C PRO A 46 7.68 21.46 9.23
N ASN A 47 6.79 21.97 8.37
CA ASN A 47 6.15 21.19 7.32
C ASN A 47 7.13 20.55 6.33
N ILE A 48 8.31 21.14 6.20
CA ILE A 48 9.42 20.58 5.45
C ILE A 48 10.62 20.53 6.38
N PHE A 49 11.12 19.33 6.66
CA PHE A 49 12.29 19.12 7.49
C PHE A 49 13.20 18.04 6.92
N TYR A 50 14.41 17.97 7.43
CA TYR A 50 15.40 16.95 7.09
C TYR A 50 15.68 16.06 8.28
N THR A 51 15.79 14.76 8.07
CA THR A 51 16.26 13.81 9.09
C THR A 51 17.58 13.16 8.66
N PRO A 52 18.55 12.98 9.60
CA PRO A 52 19.82 12.31 9.30
C PRO A 52 19.70 10.78 9.23
N HIS A 53 18.55 10.20 9.61
CA HIS A 53 18.33 8.76 9.60
C HIS A 53 18.20 8.20 8.19
N ASN A 54 18.47 6.90 8.04
CA ASN A 54 18.25 6.15 6.80
C ASN A 54 18.97 6.72 5.57
N GLY A 55 20.16 7.27 5.78
CA GLY A 55 21.00 7.90 4.75
C GLY A 55 20.71 9.36 4.51
N GLY A 56 19.86 9.98 5.34
CA GLY A 56 19.48 11.38 5.25
C GLY A 56 18.44 11.67 4.17
N HIS A 57 17.35 12.34 4.54
CA HIS A 57 16.29 12.69 3.59
C HIS A 57 15.40 13.82 4.10
N TRP A 58 14.77 14.52 3.17
CA TRP A 58 13.71 15.47 3.45
C TRP A 58 12.38 14.75 3.71
N VAL A 59 11.54 15.36 4.54
CA VAL A 59 10.16 14.94 4.79
C VAL A 59 9.24 16.13 4.56
N PHE A 60 8.18 15.92 3.77
CA PHE A 60 7.15 16.92 3.53
C PHE A 60 5.87 16.50 4.25
N LEU A 61 5.39 17.30 5.21
CA LEU A 61 4.19 16.97 6.00
C LEU A 61 2.91 17.63 5.46
N GLY A 62 3.04 18.80 4.83
CA GLY A 62 1.88 19.55 4.37
C GLY A 62 1.20 18.93 3.14
N TYR A 63 -0.13 18.99 3.10
CA TYR A 63 -0.91 18.47 1.98
C TYR A 63 -0.50 19.10 0.64
N GLU A 64 -0.34 20.43 0.60
CA GLU A 64 0.02 21.17 -0.61
C GLU A 64 1.40 20.77 -1.12
N GLU A 65 2.40 20.72 -0.23
CA GLU A 65 3.78 20.33 -0.55
C GLU A 65 3.84 18.89 -1.10
N ILE A 66 3.05 17.99 -0.52
CA ILE A 66 2.95 16.60 -1.00
C ILE A 66 2.28 16.53 -2.37
N VAL A 67 1.20 17.29 -2.61
CA VAL A 67 0.53 17.35 -3.93
C VAL A 67 1.46 17.91 -5.01
N GLU A 68 2.21 18.98 -4.70
CA GLU A 68 3.21 19.55 -5.60
C GLU A 68 4.28 18.51 -5.96
N ALA A 69 4.85 17.83 -4.95
CA ALA A 69 5.86 16.80 -5.16
C ALA A 69 5.34 15.58 -5.94
N TYR A 70 4.05 15.27 -5.87
CA TYR A 70 3.44 14.24 -6.70
C TYR A 70 3.26 14.65 -8.16
N ARG A 71 3.05 15.92 -8.45
CA ARG A 71 2.72 16.43 -9.79
C ARG A 71 3.95 16.88 -10.56
N ASP A 72 4.91 17.47 -9.87
CA ASP A 72 6.10 18.04 -10.50
C ASP A 72 7.25 17.02 -10.58
N HIS A 73 7.16 16.13 -11.56
CA HIS A 73 8.22 15.17 -11.83
C HIS A 73 9.51 15.80 -12.42
N ALA A 74 9.46 17.06 -12.87
CA ALA A 74 10.65 17.76 -13.31
C ALA A 74 11.62 18.04 -12.15
N ILE A 75 11.09 18.29 -10.95
CA ILE A 75 11.88 18.45 -9.72
C ILE A 75 11.90 17.13 -8.93
N PHE A 76 10.77 16.44 -8.77
CA PHE A 76 10.57 15.31 -7.85
C PHE A 76 10.33 14.01 -8.62
N SER A 77 11.41 13.42 -9.12
CA SER A 77 11.41 12.17 -9.90
C SER A 77 11.03 10.96 -9.04
N THR A 78 10.48 9.94 -9.69
CA THR A 78 10.26 8.61 -9.10
C THR A 78 11.43 7.64 -9.33
N TYR A 79 12.46 8.08 -10.06
CA TYR A 79 13.62 7.24 -10.39
C TYR A 79 14.55 7.05 -9.18
N GLN A 80 14.88 5.80 -8.84
CA GLN A 80 15.84 5.45 -7.77
C GLN A 80 15.57 6.14 -6.43
N THR A 81 14.34 5.98 -5.94
CA THR A 81 13.82 6.71 -4.76
C THR A 81 13.96 6.01 -3.39
N PRO A 82 14.41 4.74 -3.23
CA PRO A 82 14.31 4.06 -1.94
C PRO A 82 14.97 4.83 -0.79
N VAL A 83 14.31 4.77 0.37
CA VAL A 83 14.85 5.21 1.66
C VAL A 83 14.82 4.01 2.60
N PRO A 84 15.97 3.56 3.17
CA PRO A 84 17.33 4.02 2.85
C PRO A 84 17.74 3.75 1.40
N PRO A 85 18.78 4.41 0.90
CA PRO A 85 19.30 4.14 -0.44
C PRO A 85 19.64 2.68 -0.66
N ILE A 86 19.18 2.12 -1.76
CA ILE A 86 19.55 0.78 -2.26
C ILE A 86 20.06 0.99 -3.68
N GLU A 87 21.31 0.62 -3.93
CA GLU A 87 21.92 0.82 -5.26
C GLU A 87 22.70 -0.45 -5.67
N PRO A 88 22.41 -1.01 -6.84
CA PRO A 88 21.34 -0.62 -7.76
C PRO A 88 19.96 -1.07 -7.26
N PHE A 89 18.93 -0.25 -7.54
CA PHE A 89 17.54 -0.62 -7.32
C PHE A 89 16.86 -0.89 -8.67
N PRO A 90 16.07 -1.96 -8.81
CA PRO A 90 15.37 -2.27 -10.06
C PRO A 90 14.49 -1.09 -10.53
N VAL A 91 14.56 -0.77 -11.82
CA VAL A 91 13.69 0.25 -12.42
C VAL A 91 12.35 -0.38 -12.78
N VAL A 92 11.46 -0.45 -11.80
CA VAL A 92 10.15 -1.11 -11.96
C VAL A 92 9.20 -0.26 -12.80
N GLN A 93 8.62 -0.85 -13.85
CA GLN A 93 7.73 -0.16 -14.79
C GLN A 93 6.27 -0.24 -14.35
N PRO A 94 5.49 0.88 -14.37
CA PRO A 94 5.86 2.26 -14.72
C PRO A 94 6.30 3.13 -13.52
N GLN A 95 6.34 2.61 -12.30
CA GLN A 95 6.53 3.41 -11.09
C GLN A 95 7.91 4.06 -11.00
N GLY A 96 8.96 3.37 -11.46
CA GLY A 96 10.36 3.81 -11.36
C GLY A 96 10.81 4.70 -12.52
N VAL A 97 9.92 5.21 -13.35
CA VAL A 97 10.23 6.08 -14.50
C VAL A 97 9.27 7.26 -14.55
N ASP A 98 9.76 8.41 -15.01
CA ASP A 98 8.96 9.62 -15.16
C ASP A 98 8.35 9.73 -16.57
N PRO A 99 7.31 10.59 -16.78
CA PRO A 99 6.85 10.94 -18.11
C PRO A 99 7.98 11.53 -18.98
N PRO A 100 8.04 11.22 -20.30
CA PRO A 100 7.04 10.49 -21.08
C PRO A 100 7.15 8.95 -21.01
N ALA A 101 8.28 8.37 -20.58
CA ALA A 101 8.50 6.93 -20.54
C ALA A 101 7.45 6.18 -19.68
N HIS A 102 7.09 6.75 -18.53
CA HIS A 102 6.01 6.27 -17.69
C HIS A 102 4.70 6.02 -18.45
N ASN A 103 4.36 6.89 -19.41
CA ASN A 103 3.05 6.85 -20.09
C ASN A 103 2.87 5.59 -20.94
N VAL A 104 3.95 4.99 -21.42
CA VAL A 104 3.93 3.77 -22.22
C VAL A 104 3.30 2.62 -21.43
N PHE A 105 3.89 2.27 -20.29
CA PHE A 105 3.39 1.19 -19.45
C PHE A 105 2.09 1.57 -18.73
N ARG A 106 1.89 2.85 -18.42
CA ARG A 106 0.63 3.31 -17.85
C ARG A 106 -0.54 3.06 -18.79
N ARG A 107 -0.39 3.36 -20.09
CA ARG A 107 -1.42 3.08 -21.10
C ARG A 107 -1.66 1.59 -21.29
N LEU A 108 -0.61 0.77 -21.23
CA LEU A 108 -0.73 -0.69 -21.28
C LEU A 108 -1.59 -1.22 -20.14
N LEU A 109 -1.31 -0.81 -18.90
CA LEU A 109 -1.95 -1.38 -17.72
C LEU A 109 -3.35 -0.77 -17.43
N ALA A 110 -3.58 0.49 -17.79
CA ALA A 110 -4.81 1.20 -17.41
C ALA A 110 -6.12 0.47 -17.79
N PRO A 111 -6.26 -0.15 -18.97
CA PRO A 111 -7.48 -0.87 -19.34
C PRO A 111 -7.85 -2.00 -18.38
N MET A 112 -6.86 -2.64 -17.75
CA MET A 112 -7.03 -3.79 -16.85
C MET A 112 -7.62 -3.38 -15.49
N PHE A 113 -7.47 -2.11 -15.11
CA PHE A 113 -7.89 -1.54 -13.82
C PHE A 113 -9.04 -0.54 -13.92
N THR A 114 -9.72 -0.49 -15.07
CA THR A 114 -10.92 0.35 -15.24
C THR A 114 -12.08 -0.14 -14.35
N PRO A 115 -13.03 0.74 -13.98
CA PRO A 115 -14.22 0.31 -13.24
C PRO A 115 -14.98 -0.85 -13.89
N THR A 116 -15.00 -0.90 -15.24
CA THR A 116 -15.66 -1.97 -15.99
C THR A 116 -14.90 -3.30 -15.86
N ALA A 117 -13.56 -3.27 -16.02
CA ALA A 117 -12.74 -4.48 -15.86
C ALA A 117 -12.86 -5.04 -14.43
N VAL A 118 -12.71 -4.18 -13.42
CA VAL A 118 -12.80 -4.59 -12.00
C VAL A 118 -14.21 -5.10 -11.66
N ARG A 119 -15.27 -4.56 -12.25
CA ARG A 119 -16.64 -5.07 -12.06
C ARG A 119 -16.79 -6.51 -12.54
N GLY A 120 -16.11 -6.88 -13.61
CA GLY A 120 -16.07 -8.27 -14.10
C GLY A 120 -15.38 -9.26 -13.15
N MET A 121 -14.59 -8.76 -12.20
CA MET A 121 -13.85 -9.59 -11.23
C MET A 121 -14.63 -9.82 -9.91
N ILE A 122 -15.71 -9.07 -9.65
CA ILE A 122 -16.39 -9.05 -8.34
C ILE A 122 -16.78 -10.45 -7.87
N GLY A 123 -17.40 -11.27 -8.72
CA GLY A 123 -17.82 -12.61 -8.34
C GLY A 123 -16.65 -13.49 -7.88
N GLU A 124 -15.49 -13.34 -8.50
CA GLU A 124 -14.30 -14.09 -8.13
C GLU A 124 -13.66 -13.55 -6.83
N LEU A 125 -13.68 -12.23 -6.63
CA LEU A 125 -13.27 -11.62 -5.37
C LEU A 125 -14.16 -12.09 -4.20
N GLU A 126 -15.48 -12.14 -4.41
CA GLU A 126 -16.45 -12.64 -3.41
C GLU A 126 -16.19 -14.11 -3.07
N ARG A 127 -16.00 -14.96 -4.08
CA ARG A 127 -15.72 -16.39 -3.88
C ARG A 127 -14.46 -16.60 -3.04
N ARG A 128 -13.35 -15.92 -3.39
CA ARG A 128 -12.08 -16.02 -2.66
C ARG A 128 -12.20 -15.55 -1.22
N ALA A 129 -12.82 -14.40 -1.00
CA ALA A 129 -13.05 -13.91 0.35
C ALA A 129 -13.91 -14.89 1.17
N ALA A 130 -14.99 -15.43 0.58
CA ALA A 130 -15.86 -16.39 1.22
C ALA A 130 -15.11 -17.66 1.63
N VAL A 131 -14.35 -18.27 0.72
CA VAL A 131 -13.59 -19.50 0.98
C VAL A 131 -12.62 -19.32 2.15
N LEU A 132 -11.87 -18.22 2.16
CA LEU A 132 -10.92 -17.94 3.24
C LEU A 132 -11.63 -17.75 4.59
N ILE A 133 -12.72 -16.97 4.63
CA ILE A 133 -13.47 -16.70 5.85
C ILE A 133 -14.16 -17.98 6.38
N ASP A 134 -14.74 -18.78 5.50
CA ASP A 134 -15.41 -20.03 5.88
C ASP A 134 -14.43 -21.03 6.52
N GLY A 135 -13.13 -20.94 6.19
CA GLY A 135 -12.07 -21.76 6.80
C GLY A 135 -11.89 -21.57 8.32
N PHE A 136 -12.24 -20.39 8.84
CA PHE A 136 -12.10 -20.10 10.29
C PHE A 136 -13.37 -19.59 10.97
N ALA A 137 -14.46 -19.30 10.23
CA ALA A 137 -15.66 -18.67 10.79
C ALA A 137 -16.30 -19.42 11.97
N THR A 138 -16.12 -20.74 12.03
CA THR A 138 -16.68 -21.60 13.08
C THR A 138 -15.77 -21.75 14.32
N ARG A 139 -14.54 -21.24 14.25
CA ARG A 139 -13.59 -21.33 15.39
C ARG A 139 -13.86 -20.28 16.48
N GLY A 140 -14.46 -19.14 16.11
CA GLY A 140 -14.68 -18.02 17.01
C GLY A 140 -13.50 -17.06 17.13
N GLU A 141 -12.41 -17.31 16.43
CA GLU A 141 -11.18 -16.51 16.43
C GLU A 141 -10.37 -16.73 15.16
N CYS A 142 -9.48 -15.77 14.86
CA CYS A 142 -8.43 -15.92 13.84
C CYS A 142 -7.29 -14.93 14.08
N ASP A 143 -6.10 -15.20 13.53
CA ASP A 143 -5.15 -14.15 13.22
C ASP A 143 -5.50 -13.59 11.84
N PHE A 144 -6.08 -12.40 11.85
CA PHE A 144 -6.59 -11.76 10.63
C PHE A 144 -5.48 -11.52 9.59
N ILE A 145 -4.25 -11.23 10.01
CA ILE A 145 -3.14 -10.96 9.09
C ILE A 145 -2.80 -12.23 8.30
N THR A 146 -2.40 -13.29 8.99
CA THR A 146 -1.86 -14.49 8.36
C THR A 146 -2.93 -15.38 7.75
N GLU A 147 -4.15 -15.38 8.29
CA GLU A 147 -5.22 -16.26 7.82
C GLU A 147 -6.13 -15.60 6.76
N PHE A 148 -6.13 -14.27 6.67
CA PHE A 148 -6.98 -13.57 5.70
C PHE A 148 -6.26 -12.46 4.94
N ALA A 149 -5.69 -11.44 5.62
CA ALA A 149 -5.26 -10.20 4.99
C ALA A 149 -4.09 -10.37 4.02
N GLU A 150 -3.15 -11.29 4.29
CA GLU A 150 -2.06 -11.63 3.37
C GLU A 150 -2.54 -12.58 2.24
N ARG A 151 -3.45 -13.51 2.58
CA ARG A 151 -3.91 -14.55 1.64
C ARG A 151 -4.83 -14.01 0.56
N TYR A 152 -5.73 -13.10 0.90
CA TYR A 152 -6.75 -12.62 -0.01
C TYR A 152 -6.18 -11.79 -1.19
N PRO A 153 -5.30 -10.79 -1.00
CA PRO A 153 -4.66 -10.07 -2.11
C PRO A 153 -3.74 -10.98 -2.92
N THR A 154 -3.04 -11.94 -2.29
CA THR A 154 -2.20 -12.90 -2.99
C THR A 154 -3.03 -13.82 -3.87
N ALA A 155 -4.16 -14.33 -3.38
CA ALA A 155 -5.10 -15.10 -4.18
C ALA A 155 -5.69 -14.28 -5.35
N THR A 156 -5.94 -12.98 -5.13
CA THR A 156 -6.38 -12.07 -6.20
C THR A 156 -5.27 -11.87 -7.24
N PHE A 157 -4.02 -11.70 -6.82
CA PHE A 157 -2.88 -11.63 -7.74
C PHE A 157 -2.77 -12.89 -8.62
N LEU A 158 -2.86 -14.08 -8.01
CA LEU A 158 -2.82 -15.35 -8.77
C LEU A 158 -3.92 -15.38 -9.84
N TYR A 159 -5.14 -14.97 -9.49
CA TYR A 159 -6.25 -14.89 -10.44
C TYR A 159 -5.97 -13.92 -11.58
N LEU A 160 -5.49 -12.73 -11.29
CA LEU A 160 -5.19 -11.71 -12.31
C LEU A 160 -4.11 -12.16 -13.28
N PHE A 161 -3.14 -12.94 -12.81
CA PHE A 161 -2.02 -13.44 -13.60
C PHE A 161 -2.31 -14.80 -14.24
N GLY A 162 -3.52 -15.36 -14.03
CA GLY A 162 -3.90 -16.66 -14.58
C GLY A 162 -3.07 -17.81 -14.01
N LEU A 163 -2.71 -17.72 -12.73
CA LEU A 163 -1.98 -18.72 -11.96
C LEU A 163 -2.94 -19.61 -11.15
N PRO A 164 -2.62 -20.91 -10.97
CA PRO A 164 -3.43 -21.82 -10.15
C PRO A 164 -3.47 -21.39 -8.67
N GLU A 165 -4.64 -21.50 -8.03
CA GLU A 165 -4.78 -21.23 -6.59
C GLU A 165 -3.90 -22.13 -5.70
N ALA A 166 -3.57 -23.33 -6.16
CA ALA A 166 -2.68 -24.26 -5.46
C ALA A 166 -1.28 -23.66 -5.20
N ARG A 167 -0.89 -22.60 -5.91
CA ARG A 167 0.37 -21.90 -5.74
C ARG A 167 0.31 -20.78 -4.65
N LEU A 168 -0.81 -20.63 -3.94
CA LEU A 168 -1.00 -19.54 -2.99
C LEU A 168 0.10 -19.49 -1.91
N ASP A 169 0.40 -20.61 -1.27
CA ASP A 169 1.38 -20.64 -0.18
C ASP A 169 2.82 -20.38 -0.67
N GLU A 170 3.13 -20.75 -1.91
CA GLU A 170 4.40 -20.42 -2.56
C GLU A 170 4.56 -18.91 -2.75
N PHE A 171 3.55 -18.25 -3.35
CA PHE A 171 3.59 -16.81 -3.57
C PHE A 171 3.51 -16.00 -2.28
N LEU A 172 2.81 -16.50 -1.26
CA LEU A 172 2.85 -15.94 0.10
C LEU A 172 4.26 -15.99 0.69
N SER A 173 4.96 -17.11 0.52
CA SER A 173 6.34 -17.24 1.00
C SER A 173 7.26 -16.23 0.33
N LEU A 174 7.18 -16.06 -0.98
CA LEU A 174 7.93 -15.05 -1.73
C LEU A 174 7.62 -13.64 -1.23
N ALA A 175 6.34 -13.31 -1.07
CA ALA A 175 5.91 -12.00 -0.59
C ALA A 175 6.42 -11.73 0.85
N ASN A 176 6.30 -12.70 1.75
CA ASN A 176 6.72 -12.54 3.13
C ASN A 176 8.24 -12.33 3.26
N VAL A 177 9.07 -13.04 2.50
CA VAL A 177 10.51 -12.78 2.48
C VAL A 177 10.80 -11.38 1.94
N PHE A 178 10.16 -10.98 0.85
CA PHE A 178 10.36 -9.66 0.24
C PHE A 178 10.03 -8.52 1.22
N PHE A 179 8.87 -8.59 1.87
CA PHE A 179 8.38 -7.48 2.71
C PHE A 179 8.88 -7.51 4.16
N ARG A 180 9.16 -8.69 4.72
CA ARG A 180 9.42 -8.86 6.16
C ARG A 180 10.84 -9.26 6.51
N SER A 181 11.63 -9.82 5.58
CA SER A 181 13.01 -10.19 5.89
C SER A 181 13.84 -8.96 6.25
N THR A 182 14.58 -9.05 7.34
CA THR A 182 15.59 -8.07 7.76
C THR A 182 16.99 -8.40 7.22
N ASP A 183 17.18 -9.58 6.64
CA ASP A 183 18.42 -10.01 6.02
C ASP A 183 18.50 -9.50 4.56
N PRO A 184 19.44 -8.61 4.24
CA PRO A 184 19.62 -8.10 2.89
C PRO A 184 19.97 -9.17 1.86
N ALA A 185 20.73 -10.20 2.25
CA ALA A 185 21.12 -11.30 1.36
C ALA A 185 19.90 -12.16 1.00
N ALA A 186 19.09 -12.52 2.00
CA ALA A 186 17.84 -13.25 1.78
C ALA A 186 16.87 -12.47 0.89
N ARG A 187 16.76 -11.14 1.05
CA ARG A 187 15.92 -10.30 0.20
C ARG A 187 16.45 -10.24 -1.23
N ALA A 188 17.76 -10.12 -1.45
CA ALA A 188 18.35 -10.09 -2.78
C ALA A 188 18.13 -11.42 -3.51
N GLN A 189 18.31 -12.54 -2.82
CA GLN A 189 18.02 -13.88 -3.36
C GLN A 189 16.53 -14.00 -3.73
N ASN A 190 15.63 -13.58 -2.85
CA ASN A 190 14.20 -13.63 -3.06
C ASN A 190 13.75 -12.79 -4.27
N ILE A 191 14.32 -11.61 -4.48
CA ILE A 191 14.07 -10.82 -5.70
C ILE A 191 14.43 -11.63 -6.95
N THR A 192 15.56 -12.33 -6.94
CA THR A 192 15.97 -13.19 -8.05
C THR A 192 14.98 -14.31 -8.29
N GLU A 193 14.46 -14.93 -7.22
CA GLU A 193 13.43 -15.98 -7.28
C GLU A 193 12.11 -15.46 -7.85
N ILE A 194 11.66 -14.29 -7.42
CA ILE A 194 10.45 -13.65 -7.98
C ILE A 194 10.61 -13.39 -9.49
N TYR A 195 11.76 -12.88 -9.93
CA TYR A 195 12.02 -12.67 -11.35
C TYR A 195 12.04 -13.98 -12.15
N ALA A 196 12.59 -15.06 -11.60
CA ALA A 196 12.61 -16.37 -12.24
C ALA A 196 11.19 -16.95 -12.40
N GLU A 197 10.34 -16.78 -11.38
CA GLU A 197 8.94 -17.17 -11.44
C GLU A 197 8.15 -16.37 -12.50
N LEU A 198 8.37 -15.07 -12.55
CA LEU A 198 7.75 -14.21 -13.57
C LEU A 198 8.26 -14.54 -14.98
N ASP A 199 9.55 -14.83 -15.15
CA ASP A 199 10.11 -15.26 -16.46
C ASP A 199 9.44 -16.55 -16.92
N THR A 200 9.31 -17.54 -16.04
CA THR A 200 8.66 -18.81 -16.32
C THR A 200 7.21 -18.60 -16.74
N LEU A 201 6.45 -17.81 -15.97
CA LEU A 201 5.07 -17.47 -16.26
C LEU A 201 4.92 -16.76 -17.61
N PHE A 202 5.68 -15.70 -17.84
CA PHE A 202 5.54 -14.90 -19.05
C PHE A 202 5.95 -15.66 -20.31
N ARG A 203 6.96 -16.55 -20.24
CA ARG A 203 7.29 -17.44 -21.36
C ARG A 203 6.21 -18.49 -21.62
N GLU A 204 5.51 -18.93 -20.58
CA GLU A 204 4.34 -19.79 -20.77
C GLU A 204 3.20 -19.04 -21.45
N LYS A 205 2.89 -17.80 -21.00
CA LYS A 205 1.84 -16.97 -21.61
C LYS A 205 2.16 -16.53 -23.03
N GLU A 206 3.42 -16.39 -23.39
CA GLU A 206 3.85 -16.13 -24.76
C GLU A 206 3.50 -17.33 -25.69
N ARG A 207 3.68 -18.56 -25.19
CA ARG A 207 3.37 -19.80 -25.94
C ARG A 207 1.90 -20.19 -25.89
N ASN A 208 1.27 -19.99 -24.75
CA ASN A 208 -0.11 -20.38 -24.44
C ASN A 208 -0.88 -19.15 -23.89
N PRO A 209 -1.32 -18.22 -24.76
CA PRO A 209 -2.04 -17.02 -24.34
C PRO A 209 -3.35 -17.35 -23.61
N GLY A 210 -3.61 -16.68 -22.49
CA GLY A 210 -4.85 -16.74 -21.73
C GLY A 210 -5.63 -15.42 -21.77
N ASN A 211 -6.68 -15.34 -20.97
CA ASN A 211 -7.43 -14.11 -20.76
C ASN A 211 -7.06 -13.48 -19.41
N ASP A 212 -5.78 -13.18 -19.21
CA ASP A 212 -5.21 -12.70 -17.98
C ASP A 212 -4.24 -11.53 -18.21
N ILE A 213 -3.87 -10.84 -17.13
CA ILE A 213 -2.98 -9.68 -17.18
C ILE A 213 -1.57 -10.07 -17.67
N ALA A 214 -1.07 -11.25 -17.29
CA ALA A 214 0.25 -11.70 -17.71
C ALA A 214 0.32 -11.85 -19.24
N THR A 215 -0.70 -12.46 -19.87
CA THR A 215 -0.84 -12.54 -21.33
C THR A 215 -0.85 -11.15 -21.98
N GLN A 216 -1.61 -10.20 -21.40
CA GLN A 216 -1.72 -8.85 -21.96
C GLN A 216 -0.39 -8.10 -21.90
N ILE A 217 0.38 -8.25 -20.79
CA ILE A 217 1.71 -7.64 -20.64
C ILE A 217 2.69 -8.20 -21.69
N VAL A 218 2.74 -9.51 -21.87
CA VAL A 218 3.62 -10.17 -22.86
C VAL A 218 3.24 -9.80 -24.29
N ALA A 219 1.95 -9.73 -24.58
CA ALA A 219 1.44 -9.38 -25.90
C ALA A 219 1.58 -7.91 -26.26
N ALA A 220 1.92 -7.05 -25.29
CA ALA A 220 1.98 -5.61 -25.50
C ALA A 220 3.04 -5.18 -26.52
N ARG A 221 2.69 -4.16 -27.29
CA ARG A 221 3.54 -3.55 -28.31
C ARG A 221 3.61 -2.04 -28.09
N ASP A 222 4.76 -1.47 -28.43
CA ASP A 222 4.93 -0.02 -28.47
C ASP A 222 4.19 0.60 -29.68
N GLU A 223 4.28 1.94 -29.80
CA GLU A 223 3.61 2.67 -30.89
C GLU A 223 4.16 2.31 -32.29
N SER A 224 5.35 1.69 -32.38
CA SER A 224 5.95 1.18 -33.63
C SER A 224 5.51 -0.26 -33.95
N GLY A 225 4.75 -0.92 -33.07
CA GLY A 225 4.34 -2.32 -33.19
C GLY A 225 5.39 -3.30 -32.70
N LYS A 226 6.52 -2.82 -32.11
CA LYS A 226 7.57 -3.67 -31.55
C LYS A 226 7.21 -4.12 -30.15
N GLN A 227 7.57 -5.35 -29.79
CA GLN A 227 7.44 -5.86 -28.43
C GLN A 227 8.36 -5.08 -27.49
N HIS A 228 7.88 -4.80 -26.28
CA HIS A 228 8.72 -4.23 -25.22
C HIS A 228 9.89 -5.16 -24.90
N SER A 229 10.95 -4.63 -24.32
CA SER A 229 12.09 -5.44 -23.89
C SER A 229 11.62 -6.48 -22.87
N TRP A 230 12.24 -7.65 -22.87
CA TRP A 230 11.89 -8.70 -21.89
C TRP A 230 12.14 -8.23 -20.47
N GLU A 231 13.16 -7.43 -20.24
CA GLU A 231 13.45 -6.79 -18.97
C GLU A 231 12.31 -5.86 -18.51
N ASP A 232 11.77 -5.03 -19.40
CA ASP A 232 10.63 -4.16 -19.08
C ASP A 232 9.36 -4.95 -18.76
N ILE A 233 9.12 -6.05 -19.49
CA ILE A 233 8.01 -6.97 -19.22
C ILE A 233 8.13 -7.56 -17.81
N LEU A 234 9.31 -8.05 -17.45
CA LEU A 234 9.60 -8.61 -16.13
C LEU A 234 9.47 -7.54 -15.03
N ASN A 235 10.01 -6.34 -15.24
CA ASN A 235 9.92 -5.23 -14.32
C ASN A 235 8.47 -4.77 -14.09
N CYS A 236 7.63 -4.83 -15.11
CA CYS A 236 6.20 -4.57 -15.01
C CYS A 236 5.49 -5.63 -14.17
N GLY A 237 5.79 -6.91 -14.39
CA GLY A 237 5.26 -8.01 -13.58
C GLY A 237 5.69 -7.93 -12.12
N PHE A 238 6.96 -7.64 -11.89
CA PHE A 238 7.51 -7.47 -10.54
C PHE A 238 6.81 -6.33 -9.78
N LEU A 239 6.60 -5.17 -10.45
CA LEU A 239 5.85 -4.08 -9.82
C LEU A 239 4.45 -4.52 -9.40
N LEU A 240 3.70 -5.19 -10.28
CA LEU A 240 2.33 -5.63 -9.98
C LEU A 240 2.30 -6.65 -8.84
N PHE A 241 3.32 -7.52 -8.75
CA PHE A 241 3.47 -8.44 -7.64
C PHE A 241 3.66 -7.69 -6.31
N VAL A 242 4.62 -6.76 -6.24
CA VAL A 242 4.94 -6.10 -4.96
C VAL A 242 3.94 -5.01 -4.57
N ALA A 243 3.36 -4.28 -5.53
CA ALA A 243 2.53 -3.13 -5.24
C ALA A 243 1.13 -3.49 -4.72
N GLY A 244 0.59 -4.63 -5.15
CA GLY A 244 -0.79 -5.02 -4.86
C GLY A 244 -0.99 -5.84 -3.58
N LEU A 245 0.08 -6.37 -2.97
CA LEU A 245 -0.03 -7.29 -1.85
C LEU A 245 0.00 -6.56 -0.51
N ASP A 246 1.11 -6.00 -0.14
CA ASP A 246 1.34 -5.47 1.21
C ASP A 246 0.49 -4.23 1.54
N THR A 247 0.21 -3.38 0.56
CA THR A 247 -0.61 -2.17 0.75
C THR A 247 -2.08 -2.52 1.04
N VAL A 248 -2.64 -3.50 0.34
CA VAL A 248 -4.02 -3.97 0.57
C VAL A 248 -4.11 -4.70 1.90
N THR A 249 -3.16 -5.59 2.21
CA THR A 249 -3.04 -6.30 3.49
C THR A 249 -3.10 -5.33 4.67
N ASN A 250 -2.23 -4.32 4.67
CA ASN A 250 -2.16 -3.39 5.79
C ASN A 250 -3.36 -2.44 5.85
N THR A 251 -3.91 -2.01 4.71
CA THR A 251 -5.15 -1.22 4.69
C THR A 251 -6.32 -2.01 5.30
N MET A 252 -6.47 -3.30 4.95
CA MET A 252 -7.47 -4.17 5.58
C MET A 252 -7.22 -4.32 7.08
N ALA A 253 -5.98 -4.50 7.51
CA ALA A 253 -5.63 -4.62 8.92
C ALA A 253 -6.11 -3.41 9.74
N TYR A 254 -5.87 -2.19 9.24
CA TYR A 254 -6.38 -0.97 9.87
C TYR A 254 -7.90 -0.90 9.89
N VAL A 255 -8.57 -1.25 8.80
CA VAL A 255 -10.04 -1.26 8.73
C VAL A 255 -10.63 -2.23 9.75
N TRP A 256 -10.13 -3.48 9.79
CA TRP A 256 -10.65 -4.49 10.73
C TRP A 256 -10.32 -4.16 12.19
N ARG A 257 -9.12 -3.63 12.46
CA ARG A 257 -8.77 -3.16 13.80
C ARG A 257 -9.71 -2.05 14.27
N TYR A 258 -10.01 -1.08 13.42
CA TYR A 258 -10.98 -0.01 13.75
C TYR A 258 -12.36 -0.59 14.02
N LEU A 259 -12.85 -1.49 13.21
CA LEU A 259 -14.15 -2.13 13.40
C LEU A 259 -14.18 -2.97 14.69
N ALA A 260 -13.12 -3.72 14.99
CA ALA A 260 -13.01 -4.53 16.20
C ALA A 260 -13.05 -3.71 17.49
N THR A 261 -12.61 -2.45 17.43
CA THR A 261 -12.60 -1.51 18.57
C THR A 261 -13.80 -0.55 18.58
N THR A 262 -14.65 -0.56 17.52
CA THR A 262 -15.72 0.43 17.37
C THR A 262 -17.04 -0.26 16.95
N PRO A 263 -17.81 -0.82 17.92
CA PRO A 263 -19.07 -1.54 17.62
C PRO A 263 -20.07 -0.72 16.81
N ALA A 264 -20.13 0.60 17.01
CA ALA A 264 -21.00 1.49 16.23
C ALA A 264 -20.63 1.52 14.74
N ALA A 265 -19.33 1.40 14.41
CA ALA A 265 -18.88 1.30 13.04
C ALA A 265 -19.24 -0.04 12.40
N GLN A 266 -19.14 -1.16 13.13
CA GLN A 266 -19.64 -2.45 12.65
C GLN A 266 -21.13 -2.39 12.31
N LYS A 267 -21.92 -1.77 13.20
CA LYS A 267 -23.36 -1.56 12.95
C LYS A 267 -23.59 -0.69 11.72
N HIS A 268 -22.86 0.41 11.57
CA HIS A 268 -22.96 1.30 10.40
C HIS A 268 -22.77 0.55 9.09
N PHE A 269 -21.75 -0.31 8.99
CA PHE A 269 -21.48 -1.11 7.79
C PHE A 269 -22.51 -2.22 7.59
N ARG A 270 -23.00 -2.89 8.66
CA ARG A 270 -24.05 -3.91 8.56
C ARG A 270 -25.36 -3.34 8.04
N ASP A 271 -25.76 -2.17 8.53
CA ASP A 271 -26.99 -1.48 8.10
C ASP A 271 -26.94 -1.05 6.62
N ARG A 272 -25.74 -1.06 5.98
CA ARG A 272 -25.49 -0.61 4.61
C ARG A 272 -24.94 -1.68 3.68
N LEU A 273 -25.06 -2.93 4.05
CA LEU A 273 -24.55 -4.06 3.22
C LEU A 273 -25.11 -4.05 1.79
N ASP A 274 -26.34 -3.56 1.63
CA ASP A 274 -27.04 -3.51 0.35
C ASP A 274 -27.06 -2.09 -0.27
N ASP A 275 -26.31 -1.14 0.31
CA ASP A 275 -26.07 0.20 -0.25
C ASP A 275 -24.57 0.34 -0.62
N PRO A 276 -24.17 -0.04 -1.84
CA PRO A 276 -22.76 -0.07 -2.23
C PRO A 276 -22.09 1.31 -2.24
N ASP A 277 -22.85 2.38 -2.45
CA ASP A 277 -22.30 3.73 -2.52
C ASP A 277 -22.01 4.27 -1.11
N ALA A 278 -22.94 4.10 -0.17
CA ALA A 278 -22.72 4.47 1.23
C ALA A 278 -21.62 3.60 1.86
N PHE A 279 -21.58 2.31 1.53
CA PHE A 279 -20.54 1.39 2.00
C PHE A 279 -19.16 1.82 1.51
N LEU A 280 -19.03 2.16 0.22
CA LEU A 280 -17.77 2.62 -0.35
C LEU A 280 -17.32 3.96 0.22
N ARG A 281 -18.23 4.93 0.42
CA ARG A 281 -17.89 6.21 1.08
C ARG A 281 -17.28 5.99 2.47
N ALA A 282 -17.88 5.10 3.25
CA ALA A 282 -17.37 4.78 4.59
C ALA A 282 -15.97 4.12 4.53
N ILE A 283 -15.71 3.24 3.55
CA ILE A 283 -14.38 2.66 3.31
C ILE A 283 -13.38 3.75 2.92
N GLU A 284 -13.74 4.68 2.04
CA GLU A 284 -12.84 5.78 1.63
C GLU A 284 -12.45 6.67 2.82
N GLU A 285 -13.36 6.90 3.76
CA GLU A 285 -13.03 7.61 5.00
C GLU A 285 -12.05 6.82 5.88
N LEU A 286 -12.23 5.51 6.02
CA LEU A 286 -11.27 4.67 6.74
C LEU A 286 -9.91 4.64 6.04
N MET A 287 -9.88 4.65 4.70
CA MET A 287 -8.63 4.76 3.92
C MET A 287 -7.97 6.14 4.08
N ARG A 288 -8.75 7.22 4.20
CA ARG A 288 -8.21 8.55 4.46
C ARG A 288 -7.43 8.58 5.77
N ILE A 289 -8.09 8.15 6.83
CA ILE A 289 -7.50 8.17 8.17
C ILE A 289 -6.32 7.22 8.30
N ASN A 290 -6.38 6.07 7.64
CA ASN A 290 -5.41 4.98 7.76
C ASN A 290 -4.60 4.81 6.46
N ALA A 291 -4.08 5.89 5.90
CA ALA A 291 -3.19 5.79 4.75
C ALA A 291 -1.87 5.12 5.16
N VAL A 292 -1.63 3.92 4.63
CA VAL A 292 -0.52 3.06 5.06
C VAL A 292 0.82 3.38 4.39
N SER A 293 0.80 4.12 3.26
CA SER A 293 1.99 4.29 2.43
C SER A 293 2.67 5.64 2.64
N ASN A 294 3.98 5.60 2.84
CA ASN A 294 4.90 6.71 2.72
C ASN A 294 5.59 6.59 1.36
N LEU A 295 5.34 7.53 0.45
CA LEU A 295 5.91 7.49 -0.89
C LEU A 295 7.18 8.35 -0.97
N PHE A 296 7.99 8.09 -1.97
CA PHE A 296 9.30 8.70 -2.09
C PHE A 296 9.45 9.45 -3.40
N ARG A 297 10.31 10.50 -3.37
CA ARG A 297 10.79 11.21 -4.54
C ARG A 297 12.29 11.43 -4.44
N ARG A 298 12.90 11.74 -5.58
CA ARG A 298 14.31 12.11 -5.68
C ARG A 298 14.42 13.42 -6.45
N VAL A 299 15.14 14.38 -5.90
CA VAL A 299 15.37 15.68 -6.53
C VAL A 299 16.25 15.51 -7.77
N THR A 300 15.81 16.04 -8.90
CA THR A 300 16.47 15.86 -10.21
C THR A 300 17.67 16.77 -10.41
N HIS A 301 17.64 17.98 -9.86
CA HIS A 301 18.67 19.02 -10.00
C HIS A 301 18.66 19.96 -8.79
N ASP A 302 19.74 20.69 -8.60
CA ASP A 302 19.81 21.71 -7.56
C ASP A 302 18.77 22.79 -7.81
N CYS A 303 17.92 23.08 -6.82
CA CYS A 303 16.87 24.09 -6.96
C CYS A 303 16.53 24.72 -5.58
N GLU A 304 15.87 25.86 -5.65
CA GLU A 304 15.19 26.43 -4.49
C GLU A 304 13.72 25.99 -4.49
N TYR A 305 13.26 25.46 -3.37
CA TYR A 305 11.88 25.05 -3.16
C TYR A 305 11.37 25.61 -1.82
N LYS A 306 10.38 26.48 -1.87
CA LYS A 306 9.78 27.15 -0.68
C LYS A 306 10.83 27.76 0.28
N GLY A 307 11.86 28.40 -0.29
CA GLY A 307 12.96 29.04 0.45
C GLY A 307 14.03 28.08 0.97
N LEU A 308 13.97 26.80 0.63
CA LEU A 308 14.97 25.79 0.96
C LEU A 308 15.80 25.40 -0.25
N GLN A 309 17.10 25.19 -0.03
CA GLN A 309 17.99 24.68 -1.08
C GLN A 309 17.90 23.16 -1.12
N LEU A 310 17.29 22.61 -2.15
CA LEU A 310 17.33 21.18 -2.45
C LEU A 310 18.48 20.88 -3.40
N ARG A 311 19.15 19.75 -3.20
CA ARG A 311 20.26 19.31 -4.06
C ARG A 311 19.86 18.11 -4.88
N ARG A 312 20.45 18.00 -6.06
CA ARG A 312 20.32 16.81 -6.91
C ARG A 312 20.60 15.55 -6.09
N ASN A 313 19.72 14.57 -6.21
CA ASN A 313 19.74 13.30 -5.51
C ASN A 313 19.25 13.35 -4.04
N ASP A 314 18.87 14.50 -3.50
CA ASP A 314 18.15 14.53 -2.24
C ASP A 314 16.90 13.64 -2.35
N ARG A 315 16.63 12.86 -1.31
CA ARG A 315 15.42 12.06 -1.22
C ARG A 315 14.37 12.79 -0.42
N VAL A 316 13.12 12.61 -0.80
CA VAL A 316 11.96 13.25 -0.17
C VAL A 316 10.94 12.17 0.18
N VAL A 317 10.51 12.15 1.44
CA VAL A 317 9.44 11.26 1.93
C VAL A 317 8.13 12.03 2.02
N LEU A 318 7.07 11.42 1.53
CA LEU A 318 5.72 11.97 1.42
C LEU A 318 4.75 11.10 2.24
N PRO A 319 4.53 11.39 3.54
CA PRO A 319 3.67 10.60 4.42
C PRO A 319 2.20 10.95 4.18
N ASN A 320 1.49 10.14 3.40
CA ASN A 320 0.08 10.35 3.09
C ASN A 320 -0.81 10.39 4.34
N THR A 321 -0.42 9.67 5.40
CA THR A 321 -1.17 9.64 6.67
C THR A 321 -1.26 11.01 7.32
N VAL A 322 -0.24 11.86 7.17
CA VAL A 322 -0.24 13.24 7.68
C VAL A 322 -1.04 14.15 6.75
N ALA A 323 -0.79 14.09 5.44
CA ALA A 323 -1.51 14.91 4.46
C ALA A 323 -3.03 14.72 4.54
N ASN A 324 -3.48 13.48 4.73
CA ASN A 324 -4.89 13.14 4.84
C ASN A 324 -5.57 13.65 6.12
N ARG A 325 -4.80 14.24 7.02
CA ARG A 325 -5.28 14.87 8.27
C ARG A 325 -4.95 16.37 8.34
N ASP A 326 -4.65 16.99 7.21
CA ASP A 326 -4.36 18.42 7.15
C ASP A 326 -5.64 19.24 7.40
N PRO A 327 -5.71 20.06 8.47
CA PRO A 327 -6.90 20.85 8.81
C PRO A 327 -7.22 21.95 7.79
N ARG A 328 -6.27 22.29 6.91
CA ARG A 328 -6.49 23.25 5.83
C ARG A 328 -7.35 22.65 4.71
N VAL A 329 -7.43 21.30 4.64
CA VAL A 329 -8.13 20.55 3.58
C VAL A 329 -9.35 19.80 4.12
N PHE A 330 -9.24 19.20 5.30
CA PHE A 330 -10.28 18.38 5.89
C PHE A 330 -10.88 19.06 7.12
N LYS A 331 -12.20 19.23 7.11
CA LYS A 331 -12.92 19.63 8.31
C LYS A 331 -12.86 18.49 9.34
N ASP A 332 -12.55 18.82 10.60
CA ASP A 332 -12.40 17.86 11.69
C ASP A 332 -11.51 16.66 11.28
N PRO A 333 -10.23 16.92 10.89
CA PRO A 333 -9.40 15.97 10.17
C PRO A 333 -9.07 14.71 10.98
N GLN A 334 -9.13 14.76 12.29
CA GLN A 334 -8.88 13.62 13.19
C GLN A 334 -10.13 12.76 13.41
N MET A 335 -11.33 13.30 13.15
CA MET A 335 -12.56 12.56 13.26
C MET A 335 -12.76 11.62 12.07
N ILE A 336 -13.22 10.39 12.36
CA ILE A 336 -13.69 9.45 11.36
C ILE A 336 -15.20 9.71 11.15
N ASP A 337 -15.53 10.30 10.00
CA ASP A 337 -16.90 10.52 9.56
C ASP A 337 -17.25 9.56 8.43
N LEU A 338 -17.87 8.43 8.77
CA LEU A 338 -18.24 7.39 7.81
C LEU A 338 -19.28 7.85 6.75
N ASN A 339 -19.81 9.07 6.89
CA ASN A 339 -20.71 9.70 5.92
C ASN A 339 -20.04 10.88 5.17
N ARG A 340 -18.73 11.06 5.29
CA ARG A 340 -18.01 12.17 4.63
C ARG A 340 -18.26 12.17 3.13
N GLU A 341 -18.88 13.24 2.63
CA GLU A 341 -19.27 13.36 1.21
C GLU A 341 -18.08 13.71 0.32
N VAL A 342 -17.23 14.66 0.75
CA VAL A 342 -16.06 15.12 -0.02
C VAL A 342 -14.81 14.59 0.65
N ASN A 343 -14.11 13.69 -0.05
CA ASN A 343 -12.95 13.01 0.48
C ASN A 343 -11.78 13.01 -0.53
N VAL A 344 -11.01 14.11 -0.53
CA VAL A 344 -9.88 14.34 -1.46
C VAL A 344 -8.57 13.77 -0.92
N HIS A 345 -8.62 12.61 -0.30
CA HIS A 345 -7.46 11.98 0.34
C HIS A 345 -6.37 11.56 -0.66
N LEU A 346 -5.12 11.57 -0.19
CA LEU A 346 -3.93 11.20 -0.96
C LEU A 346 -3.51 9.73 -0.80
N THR A 347 -4.34 8.87 -0.24
CA THR A 347 -4.01 7.44 -0.02
C THR A 347 -3.53 6.73 -1.28
N PHE A 348 -4.04 7.12 -2.43
CA PHE A 348 -3.64 6.60 -3.74
C PHE A 348 -2.71 7.52 -4.52
N GLY A 349 -2.17 8.56 -3.89
CA GLY A 349 -1.41 9.62 -4.56
C GLY A 349 -2.24 10.43 -5.55
N VAL A 350 -1.60 11.39 -6.21
CA VAL A 350 -2.17 12.21 -7.32
C VAL A 350 -1.12 12.39 -8.42
N GLY A 351 -1.52 12.99 -9.55
CA GLY A 351 -0.62 13.24 -10.69
C GLY A 351 -0.34 11.98 -11.53
N PRO A 352 0.76 11.97 -12.30
CA PRO A 352 1.06 10.89 -13.25
C PRO A 352 1.09 9.50 -12.60
N HIS A 353 1.68 9.40 -11.42
CA HIS A 353 1.84 8.15 -10.67
C HIS A 353 0.69 7.81 -9.73
N ARG A 354 -0.49 8.43 -9.87
CA ARG A 354 -1.67 8.03 -9.09
C ARG A 354 -1.88 6.51 -9.22
N CYS A 355 -2.12 5.83 -8.11
CA CYS A 355 -2.24 4.37 -8.06
C CYS A 355 -3.20 3.85 -9.13
N ILE A 356 -2.68 2.96 -9.99
CA ILE A 356 -3.45 2.36 -11.08
C ILE A 356 -4.45 1.35 -10.54
N GLY A 357 -4.10 0.64 -9.47
CA GLY A 357 -4.93 -0.35 -8.81
C GLY A 357 -5.98 0.23 -7.86
N SER A 358 -6.15 1.57 -7.78
CA SER A 358 -7.03 2.20 -6.79
C SER A 358 -8.48 1.71 -6.85
N VAL A 359 -9.00 1.43 -8.04
CA VAL A 359 -10.37 0.89 -8.22
C VAL A 359 -10.45 -0.55 -7.71
N LEU A 360 -9.46 -1.37 -8.04
CA LEU A 360 -9.38 -2.77 -7.59
C LEU A 360 -9.25 -2.83 -6.07
N ALA A 361 -8.28 -2.13 -5.48
CA ALA A 361 -8.04 -2.13 -4.03
C ALA A 361 -9.30 -1.74 -3.22
N LYS A 362 -10.03 -0.70 -3.66
CA LYS A 362 -11.30 -0.31 -3.04
C LYS A 362 -12.34 -1.45 -3.12
N ARG A 363 -12.40 -2.15 -4.25
CA ARG A 363 -13.35 -3.27 -4.42
C ARG A 363 -12.92 -4.50 -3.63
N GLU A 364 -11.64 -4.80 -3.55
CA GLU A 364 -11.12 -5.88 -2.69
C GLU A 364 -11.52 -5.66 -1.23
N ILE A 365 -11.28 -4.45 -0.68
CA ILE A 365 -11.63 -4.14 0.71
C ILE A 365 -13.15 -4.13 0.90
N MET A 366 -13.91 -3.56 -0.02
CA MET A 366 -15.36 -3.53 0.04
C MET A 366 -15.95 -4.95 0.06
N VAL A 367 -15.59 -5.77 -0.92
CA VAL A 367 -16.09 -7.13 -1.08
C VAL A 367 -15.70 -8.00 0.10
N SER A 368 -14.43 -7.95 0.50
CA SER A 368 -13.95 -8.74 1.64
C SER A 368 -14.67 -8.37 2.95
N LEU A 369 -14.91 -7.07 3.18
CA LEU A 369 -15.65 -6.63 4.38
C LEU A 369 -17.13 -7.04 4.31
N GLN A 370 -17.78 -6.95 3.15
CA GLN A 370 -19.16 -7.43 2.98
C GLN A 370 -19.25 -8.94 3.24
N GLN A 371 -18.32 -9.74 2.69
CA GLN A 371 -18.29 -11.20 2.92
C GLN A 371 -17.99 -11.53 4.38
N TRP A 372 -17.13 -10.76 5.05
CA TRP A 372 -16.85 -10.88 6.48
C TRP A 372 -18.10 -10.62 7.32
N LEU A 373 -18.75 -9.47 7.13
CA LEU A 373 -19.91 -9.06 7.92
C LEU A 373 -21.12 -9.98 7.73
N ARG A 374 -21.25 -10.66 6.59
CA ARG A 374 -22.29 -11.66 6.36
C ARG A 374 -22.01 -13.00 7.07
N ARG A 375 -20.75 -13.31 7.37
CA ARG A 375 -20.32 -14.61 7.93
C ARG A 375 -19.95 -14.56 9.40
N ILE A 376 -19.30 -13.50 9.79
CA ILE A 376 -18.79 -13.30 11.14
C ILE A 376 -19.76 -12.38 11.90
N PRO A 377 -20.24 -12.76 13.10
CA PRO A 377 -21.05 -11.87 13.94
C PRO A 377 -20.25 -10.67 14.45
N ALA A 378 -20.76 -9.94 15.44
CA ALA A 378 -19.98 -8.88 16.08
C ALA A 378 -18.67 -9.46 16.62
N PHE A 379 -17.55 -8.76 16.36
CA PHE A 379 -16.21 -9.21 16.68
C PHE A 379 -15.41 -8.12 17.40
N THR A 380 -14.42 -8.51 18.16
CA THR A 380 -13.53 -7.64 18.93
C THR A 380 -12.09 -8.05 18.72
N LEU A 381 -11.16 -7.24 19.22
CA LEU A 381 -9.78 -7.70 19.40
C LEU A 381 -9.76 -8.79 20.46
N ALA A 382 -8.94 -9.82 20.28
CA ALA A 382 -8.65 -10.78 21.33
C ALA A 382 -7.76 -10.13 22.42
N ASP A 383 -7.85 -10.59 23.66
CA ASP A 383 -7.12 -10.00 24.78
C ASP A 383 -5.59 -10.26 24.72
N ASP A 384 -5.19 -11.31 24.03
CA ASP A 384 -3.82 -11.79 23.88
C ASP A 384 -3.10 -11.25 22.63
N GLN A 385 -3.31 -9.98 22.26
CA GLN A 385 -2.58 -9.38 21.13
C GLN A 385 -1.07 -9.50 21.33
N PRO A 386 -0.31 -10.00 20.31
CA PRO A 386 1.15 -10.09 20.43
C PRO A 386 1.79 -8.71 20.60
N ALA A 387 2.73 -8.59 21.53
CA ALA A 387 3.51 -7.37 21.68
C ALA A 387 4.41 -7.15 20.45
N GLY A 388 4.63 -5.90 20.07
CA GLY A 388 5.50 -5.54 18.94
C GLY A 388 4.93 -5.91 17.56
N SER A 389 3.62 -6.11 17.44
CA SER A 389 2.96 -6.49 16.20
C SER A 389 2.81 -5.35 15.20
N VAL A 390 3.58 -4.27 15.31
CA VAL A 390 3.51 -3.10 14.41
C VAL A 390 4.86 -2.79 13.79
N PHE A 391 4.86 -2.23 12.59
CA PHE A 391 6.08 -1.81 11.88
C PHE A 391 5.85 -0.50 11.12
N GLY A 392 6.94 0.26 10.96
CA GLY A 392 7.00 1.49 10.18
C GLY A 392 7.73 1.30 8.85
N GLY A 393 8.00 2.40 8.17
CA GLY A 393 8.77 2.44 6.92
C GLY A 393 7.94 2.89 5.71
N SER A 394 8.25 2.37 4.52
CA SER A 394 7.52 2.71 3.27
C SER A 394 6.06 2.31 3.30
N VAL A 395 5.75 1.22 3.95
CA VAL A 395 4.40 0.80 4.33
C VAL A 395 4.38 0.63 5.84
N MET A 396 3.31 1.10 6.48
CA MET A 396 3.06 0.93 7.91
C MET A 396 1.98 -0.13 8.10
N GLY A 397 2.11 -0.96 9.14
CA GLY A 397 1.11 -2.00 9.34
C GLY A 397 1.34 -2.88 10.56
N PHE A 398 0.75 -4.06 10.47
CA PHE A 398 0.68 -5.04 11.55
C PHE A 398 1.24 -6.39 11.08
N THR A 399 1.98 -7.06 11.94
CA THR A 399 2.44 -8.44 11.71
C THR A 399 1.47 -9.49 12.28
N ALA A 400 0.58 -9.08 13.19
CA ALA A 400 -0.48 -9.91 13.75
C ALA A 400 -1.67 -9.03 14.15
N LEU A 401 -2.87 -9.56 14.00
CA LEU A 401 -4.12 -8.92 14.46
C LEU A 401 -5.11 -10.02 14.84
N ARG A 402 -5.14 -10.38 16.11
CA ARG A 402 -6.05 -11.42 16.61
C ARG A 402 -7.44 -10.88 16.83
N LEU A 403 -8.43 -11.51 16.19
CA LEU A 403 -9.83 -11.19 16.29
C LEU A 403 -10.60 -12.34 16.91
N GLN A 404 -11.67 -12.02 17.69
CA GLN A 404 -12.55 -13.01 18.32
C GLN A 404 -14.01 -12.64 18.18
N TRP A 405 -14.88 -13.65 18.13
CA TRP A 405 -16.34 -13.49 18.03
C TRP A 405 -17.08 -14.67 18.65
N ASN A 406 -18.36 -14.44 19.02
CA ASN A 406 -19.20 -15.48 19.58
C ASN A 406 -19.93 -16.27 18.48
N VAL A 407 -19.49 -17.50 18.24
CA VAL A 407 -20.09 -18.40 17.22
C VAL A 407 -21.58 -18.68 17.47
N ALA A 408 -22.03 -18.75 18.75
CA ALA A 408 -23.43 -19.01 19.09
C ALA A 408 -24.36 -17.87 18.66
N ALA A 409 -23.88 -16.63 18.58
CA ALA A 409 -24.68 -15.46 18.19
C ALA A 409 -25.14 -15.52 16.72
N LYS A 410 -24.44 -16.26 15.85
CA LYS A 410 -24.83 -16.43 14.43
C LYS A 410 -26.12 -17.27 14.27
N ARG A 411 -26.39 -18.19 15.20
CA ARG A 411 -27.60 -19.07 15.14
C ARG A 411 -28.91 -18.36 15.50
N ALA A 412 -28.83 -17.16 16.08
CA ALA A 412 -29.99 -16.39 16.52
C ALA A 412 -30.55 -15.42 15.46
N VAL A 413 -29.85 -15.20 14.35
CA VAL A 413 -30.17 -14.20 13.30
C VAL A 413 -30.52 -14.86 11.95
N ALA A 414 -30.37 -16.19 11.83
CA ALA A 414 -30.79 -17.01 10.70
C ALA A 414 -32.18 -17.62 10.94
#